data_90496dcee0d0b27016c03e90a20ce283
#
_entry.id   90496dcee0d0b27016c03e90a20ce283
#
_cell.length_a   1.000
_cell.length_b   1.000
_cell.length_c   1.000
_cell.angle_alpha   90.00
_cell.angle_beta   90.00
_cell.angle_gamma   90.00
#
_symmetry.space_group_name_H-M   'P 1'
#
loop_
_entity.id
_entity.type
_entity.pdbx_description
1 polymer ?
#
loop_
_entity_poly.entity_id
_entity_poly.type
_entity_poly.pdbx_seq_one_letter_code
_entity_poly.pdbx_strand_id
1 'polypeptide(L)'
;MSKVIGKVAQIIGPVVDVVFNGKDVELPKIYDSLEITKKDGTLLVLEVQSHIGENTVRTISMDSTDGLSRGYEVVGTGNPIKMPIGPDVYGRLFNVIGDAIDGLGELPKTGDNGLSIHRPAPRFEDLSTSSEVLFTGIKVIDLIEPYAKGGKIGLFGGAGVGKTVLIQELINNIAKGHGGLSVFAGVGERTREGNDLLREMLESGIIKYGEEFMHSMENGGWDLSKVDMPGMRESKATFVFGQMNEPPGARARVALSGLSIAEYFRDGAGSDQGKDVLFFVDNIFRFTQAGSEVSALLGRMPSAVGYQPTLATEMGAMQERITSTNKGSITSVQAVYVPADDLTDPAPATTFAHLDATTVLSRKIAELGIYPAVDPLDSTSRILTPQILGDDHYDCAQRVKEILQKYKQLQDIIAILGMEELSEEDKLSVSRARRVQRFLSQPFHVAEQFTGLKGVLVDIKDTIKGFNMIIDGELDHLPEAAFNLKGTIEDAIEAGEKMLAEA
;
A
#
# COMPACT_ATOMS: atom_id res chain seq x y z
N MET A 1 17.31 34.06 2.74
CA MET A 1 16.05 34.76 2.45
C MET A 1 15.50 35.32 3.77
N SER A 2 14.98 36.53 3.81
CA SER A 2 14.31 37.07 5.01
C SER A 2 13.05 36.24 5.26
N LYS A 3 12.88 35.79 6.51
CA LYS A 3 11.63 35.07 6.88
C LYS A 3 10.44 36.02 6.70
N VAL A 4 9.44 35.58 5.95
CA VAL A 4 8.19 36.33 5.78
C VAL A 4 7.33 36.10 7.01
N ILE A 5 6.95 37.16 7.70
CA ILE A 5 6.17 37.08 8.95
C ILE A 5 4.76 37.55 8.70
N GLY A 6 3.78 36.74 9.02
CA GLY A 6 2.36 37.05 8.96
C GLY A 6 1.68 36.90 10.32
N LYS A 7 0.38 37.09 10.34
CA LYS A 7 -0.47 36.90 11.52
C LYS A 7 -1.74 36.13 11.16
N VAL A 8 -2.18 35.28 12.08
CA VAL A 8 -3.47 34.60 11.96
C VAL A 8 -4.60 35.63 11.91
N ALA A 9 -5.35 35.64 10.81
CA ALA A 9 -6.48 36.51 10.59
C ALA A 9 -7.82 35.86 10.95
N GLN A 10 -8.00 34.59 10.52
CA GLN A 10 -9.22 33.83 10.72
C GLN A 10 -8.92 32.34 10.88
N ILE A 11 -9.75 31.63 11.65
CA ILE A 11 -9.68 30.19 11.86
C ILE A 11 -11.06 29.61 11.60
N ILE A 12 -11.14 28.61 10.71
CA ILE A 12 -12.38 27.90 10.35
C ILE A 12 -12.07 26.40 10.40
N GLY A 13 -12.13 25.81 11.60
CA GLY A 13 -11.70 24.42 11.80
C GLY A 13 -10.23 24.22 11.35
N PRO A 14 -9.97 23.30 10.41
CA PRO A 14 -8.61 23.04 9.92
C PRO A 14 -8.09 24.11 8.93
N VAL A 15 -8.93 25.07 8.52
CA VAL A 15 -8.54 26.13 7.59
C VAL A 15 -8.18 27.39 8.37
N VAL A 16 -7.00 27.95 8.07
CA VAL A 16 -6.49 29.15 8.72
C VAL A 16 -6.11 30.18 7.66
N ASP A 17 -6.65 31.39 7.77
CA ASP A 17 -6.28 32.52 6.94
C ASP A 17 -5.18 33.34 7.64
N VAL A 18 -4.11 33.65 6.91
CA VAL A 18 -2.93 34.34 7.40
C VAL A 18 -2.74 35.61 6.58
N VAL A 19 -2.66 36.75 7.26
CA VAL A 19 -2.42 38.06 6.63
C VAL A 19 -0.95 38.46 6.80
N PHE A 20 -0.35 38.96 5.74
CA PHE A 20 1.02 39.50 5.71
C PHE A 20 1.01 41.00 5.56
N ASN A 21 1.64 41.73 6.50
CA ASN A 21 1.63 43.16 6.50
C ASN A 21 2.82 43.74 5.72
N GLY A 22 2.56 44.67 4.80
CA GLY A 22 3.57 45.35 3.99
C GLY A 22 3.03 45.81 2.64
N LYS A 23 3.58 46.87 2.03
CA LYS A 23 3.11 47.38 0.73
C LYS A 23 3.58 46.51 -0.46
N ASP A 24 4.71 45.82 -0.31
CA ASP A 24 5.35 45.01 -1.36
C ASP A 24 5.83 43.66 -0.80
N VAL A 25 4.97 42.98 -0.04
CA VAL A 25 5.30 41.66 0.56
C VAL A 25 5.18 40.60 -0.49
N GLU A 26 6.26 39.88 -0.75
CA GLU A 26 6.20 38.61 -1.50
C GLU A 26 5.48 37.57 -0.66
N LEU A 27 4.27 37.18 -1.09
CA LEU A 27 3.46 36.18 -0.40
C LEU A 27 4.08 34.79 -0.54
N PRO A 28 3.92 33.93 0.48
CA PRO A 28 4.29 32.52 0.37
C PRO A 28 3.61 31.86 -0.84
N LYS A 29 4.33 31.01 -1.53
CA LYS A 29 3.81 30.29 -2.70
C LYS A 29 2.76 29.24 -2.28
N ILE A 30 1.93 28.84 -3.22
CA ILE A 30 1.03 27.70 -3.02
C ILE A 30 1.89 26.46 -2.69
N TYR A 31 1.45 25.72 -1.66
CA TYR A 31 2.12 24.58 -1.02
C TYR A 31 3.30 24.93 -0.12
N ASP A 32 3.72 26.19 0.00
CA ASP A 32 4.71 26.54 1.02
C ASP A 32 4.16 26.24 2.42
N SER A 33 5.04 25.80 3.31
CA SER A 33 4.71 25.58 4.71
C SER A 33 4.89 26.85 5.52
N LEU A 34 3.98 27.07 6.45
CA LEU A 34 4.02 28.14 7.43
C LEU A 34 4.04 27.53 8.83
N GLU A 35 4.76 28.14 9.74
CA GLU A 35 4.96 27.66 11.10
C GLU A 35 4.37 28.62 12.13
N ILE A 36 3.65 28.07 13.09
CA ILE A 36 3.11 28.79 14.26
C ILE A 36 3.59 28.10 15.53
N THR A 37 4.25 28.83 16.40
CA THR A 37 4.55 28.33 17.74
C THR A 37 3.40 28.68 18.68
N LYS A 38 2.70 27.67 19.18
CA LYS A 38 1.60 27.84 20.14
C LYS A 38 2.12 28.26 21.52
N LYS A 39 1.22 28.72 22.40
CA LYS A 39 1.59 29.17 23.77
C LYS A 39 2.20 28.07 24.65
N ASP A 40 1.86 26.84 24.38
CA ASP A 40 2.39 25.66 25.05
C ASP A 40 3.75 25.20 24.49
N GLY A 41 4.28 25.91 23.49
CA GLY A 41 5.53 25.60 22.80
C GLY A 41 5.39 24.60 21.66
N THR A 42 4.21 24.07 21.40
CA THR A 42 4.00 23.14 20.27
C THR A 42 4.06 23.88 18.92
N LEU A 43 4.64 23.23 17.92
CA LEU A 43 4.73 23.74 16.56
C LEU A 43 3.51 23.28 15.76
N LEU A 44 2.76 24.21 15.17
CA LEU A 44 1.71 23.94 14.21
C LEU A 44 2.19 24.31 12.81
N VAL A 45 2.14 23.36 11.89
CA VAL A 45 2.48 23.56 10.49
C VAL A 45 1.20 23.73 9.66
N LEU A 46 1.19 24.77 8.85
CA LEU A 46 0.13 25.08 7.89
C LEU A 46 0.69 24.95 6.46
N GLU A 47 -0.15 24.61 5.51
CA GLU A 47 0.20 24.58 4.08
C GLU A 47 -0.68 25.56 3.30
N VAL A 48 -0.04 26.43 2.50
CA VAL A 48 -0.73 27.43 1.67
C VAL A 48 -1.52 26.74 0.56
N GLN A 49 -2.83 27.03 0.48
CA GLN A 49 -3.73 26.46 -0.53
C GLN A 49 -4.12 27.47 -1.61
N SER A 50 -4.28 28.75 -1.24
CA SER A 50 -4.67 29.79 -2.18
C SER A 50 -4.34 31.17 -1.64
N HIS A 51 -4.23 32.14 -2.54
CA HIS A 51 -4.21 33.57 -2.23
C HIS A 51 -5.63 34.12 -2.35
N ILE A 52 -6.14 34.76 -1.31
CA ILE A 52 -7.53 35.27 -1.26
C ILE A 52 -7.65 36.79 -1.35
N GLY A 53 -6.55 37.45 -1.69
CA GLY A 53 -6.49 38.92 -1.80
C GLY A 53 -6.03 39.59 -0.51
N GLU A 54 -5.81 40.91 -0.58
CA GLU A 54 -5.41 41.77 0.56
C GLU A 54 -4.20 41.23 1.37
N ASN A 55 -3.19 40.71 0.67
CA ASN A 55 -2.02 40.06 1.28
C ASN A 55 -2.37 38.89 2.22
N THR A 56 -3.48 38.22 1.97
CA THR A 56 -3.95 37.10 2.77
C THR A 56 -3.86 35.79 2.00
N VAL A 57 -3.31 34.78 2.66
CA VAL A 57 -3.28 33.41 2.15
C VAL A 57 -4.21 32.52 2.96
N ARG A 58 -4.87 31.58 2.29
CA ARG A 58 -5.68 30.55 2.91
C ARG A 58 -4.86 29.27 3.00
N THR A 59 -4.86 28.67 4.18
CA THR A 59 -4.04 27.49 4.49
C THR A 59 -4.86 26.36 5.09
N ILE A 60 -4.32 25.14 5.06
CA ILE A 60 -4.80 24.01 5.83
C ILE A 60 -3.79 23.62 6.89
N SER A 61 -4.27 23.24 8.07
CA SER A 61 -3.42 22.80 9.17
C SER A 61 -3.07 21.32 9.05
N MET A 62 -1.84 20.98 9.44
CA MET A 62 -1.36 19.60 9.50
C MET A 62 -1.58 18.97 10.87
N ASP A 63 -1.98 19.77 11.86
CA ASP A 63 -2.34 19.29 13.20
C ASP A 63 -3.53 20.12 13.73
N SER A 64 -4.04 19.80 14.94
CA SER A 64 -5.17 20.48 15.54
C SER A 64 -4.94 21.99 15.67
N THR A 65 -5.96 22.76 15.31
CA THR A 65 -6.00 24.21 15.51
C THR A 65 -6.47 24.63 16.90
N ASP A 66 -6.69 23.67 17.81
CA ASP A 66 -7.12 23.95 19.17
C ASP A 66 -6.11 24.84 19.89
N GLY A 67 -6.62 25.83 20.62
CA GLY A 67 -5.82 26.83 21.33
C GLY A 67 -5.23 27.93 20.44
N LEU A 68 -5.41 27.87 19.12
CA LEU A 68 -5.00 28.93 18.21
C LEU A 68 -5.99 30.10 18.30
N SER A 69 -5.45 31.33 18.24
CA SER A 69 -6.26 32.55 18.22
C SER A 69 -5.77 33.53 17.18
N ARG A 70 -6.61 34.49 16.83
CA ARG A 70 -6.22 35.59 15.93
C ARG A 70 -5.01 36.34 16.51
N GLY A 71 -4.14 36.80 15.61
CA GLY A 71 -2.96 37.59 15.95
C GLY A 71 -1.72 36.76 16.30
N TYR A 72 -1.80 35.43 16.35
CA TYR A 72 -0.58 34.60 16.45
C TYR A 72 0.37 34.92 15.30
N GLU A 73 1.65 35.00 15.60
CA GLU A 73 2.69 35.16 14.59
C GLU A 73 2.85 33.88 13.76
N VAL A 74 2.99 34.07 12.48
CA VAL A 74 3.14 32.98 11.50
C VAL A 74 4.40 33.23 10.69
N VAL A 75 5.28 32.26 10.65
CA VAL A 75 6.58 32.35 9.96
C VAL A 75 6.54 31.51 8.68
N GLY A 76 6.76 32.14 7.53
CA GLY A 76 6.91 31.43 6.26
C GLY A 76 8.27 30.74 6.17
N THR A 77 8.29 29.46 5.82
CA THR A 77 9.55 28.70 5.65
C THR A 77 10.19 28.92 4.29
N GLY A 78 9.42 29.40 3.30
CA GLY A 78 9.83 29.59 1.90
C GLY A 78 10.02 28.24 1.15
N ASN A 79 9.51 27.17 1.69
CA ASN A 79 9.55 25.82 1.10
C ASN A 79 8.27 25.05 1.41
N PRO A 80 7.86 24.10 0.57
CA PRO A 80 6.86 23.10 0.93
C PRO A 80 7.31 22.23 2.10
N ILE A 81 6.38 21.45 2.66
CA ILE A 81 6.69 20.39 3.64
C ILE A 81 7.71 19.43 3.03
N LYS A 82 8.73 19.07 3.81
CA LYS A 82 9.80 18.16 3.39
C LYS A 82 9.87 16.94 4.28
N MET A 83 10.09 15.78 3.65
CA MET A 83 10.38 14.52 4.35
C MET A 83 11.87 14.29 4.46
N PRO A 84 12.38 13.72 5.57
CA PRO A 84 13.75 13.27 5.66
C PRO A 84 14.01 12.16 4.63
N ILE A 85 15.24 12.11 4.13
CA ILE A 85 15.69 11.16 3.10
C ILE A 85 17.03 10.55 3.49
N GLY A 86 17.39 9.49 2.79
CA GLY A 86 18.66 8.78 3.04
C GLY A 86 18.47 7.44 3.75
N PRO A 87 19.56 6.71 4.02
CA PRO A 87 19.48 5.39 4.63
C PRO A 87 19.01 5.40 6.09
N ASP A 88 19.04 6.56 6.76
CA ASP A 88 18.61 6.69 8.16
C ASP A 88 17.09 6.67 8.34
N VAL A 89 16.32 6.69 7.24
CA VAL A 89 14.85 6.52 7.29
C VAL A 89 14.42 5.06 7.41
N TYR A 90 15.32 4.10 7.18
CA TYR A 90 14.99 2.68 7.29
C TYR A 90 14.58 2.30 8.71
N GLY A 91 13.48 1.58 8.83
CA GLY A 91 12.91 1.14 10.10
C GLY A 91 12.24 2.24 10.92
N ARG A 92 12.17 3.47 10.41
CA ARG A 92 11.66 4.65 11.11
C ARG A 92 10.18 4.89 10.81
N LEU A 93 9.54 5.59 11.76
CA LEU A 93 8.15 6.04 11.65
C LEU A 93 8.10 7.57 11.66
N PHE A 94 7.39 8.14 10.69
CA PHE A 94 7.23 9.58 10.54
C PHE A 94 5.76 9.99 10.52
N ASN A 95 5.49 11.23 10.89
CA ASN A 95 4.22 11.89 10.66
C ASN A 95 4.19 12.58 9.25
N VAL A 96 3.10 13.26 8.95
CA VAL A 96 2.89 13.93 7.65
C VAL A 96 3.93 15.01 7.34
N ILE A 97 4.48 15.67 8.35
CA ILE A 97 5.48 16.76 8.20
C ILE A 97 6.93 16.28 8.34
N GLY A 98 7.12 14.96 8.41
CA GLY A 98 8.45 14.33 8.47
C GLY A 98 9.10 14.33 9.84
N ASP A 99 8.36 14.60 10.90
CA ASP A 99 8.87 14.42 12.27
C ASP A 99 8.79 12.94 12.64
N ALA A 100 9.80 12.47 13.38
CA ALA A 100 9.86 11.10 13.84
C ALA A 100 8.88 10.89 15.01
N ILE A 101 8.03 9.87 14.89
CA ILE A 101 7.03 9.50 15.91
C ILE A 101 7.36 8.20 16.64
N ASP A 102 8.51 7.60 16.36
CA ASP A 102 9.01 6.37 16.96
C ASP A 102 9.77 6.58 18.28
N GLY A 103 10.02 7.83 18.67
CA GLY A 103 10.78 8.15 19.89
C GLY A 103 12.30 7.97 19.78
N LEU A 104 12.82 7.70 18.58
CA LEU A 104 14.25 7.46 18.33
C LEU A 104 15.02 8.72 17.90
N GLY A 105 14.42 9.90 18.09
CA GLY A 105 15.02 11.18 17.74
C GLY A 105 14.75 11.63 16.30
N GLU A 106 14.85 12.93 16.09
CA GLU A 106 14.55 13.56 14.80
C GLU A 106 15.67 13.35 13.77
N LEU A 107 15.27 13.28 12.50
CA LEU A 107 16.19 13.28 11.38
C LEU A 107 16.22 14.66 10.68
N PRO A 108 17.38 15.07 10.14
CA PRO A 108 17.46 16.31 9.38
C PRO A 108 16.62 16.22 8.11
N LYS A 109 15.83 17.25 7.84
CA LYS A 109 14.96 17.36 6.65
C LYS A 109 15.09 18.71 5.92
N THR A 110 16.14 19.47 6.23
CA THR A 110 16.43 20.77 5.62
C THR A 110 17.54 20.67 4.58
N GLY A 111 17.55 21.59 3.61
CA GLY A 111 18.56 21.58 2.55
C GLY A 111 18.49 20.29 1.72
N ASP A 112 19.64 19.67 1.52
CA ASP A 112 19.79 18.42 0.74
C ASP A 112 19.36 17.16 1.51
N ASN A 113 19.07 17.29 2.82
CA ASN A 113 18.60 16.17 3.65
C ASN A 113 17.08 16.01 3.63
N GLY A 114 16.37 16.84 2.87
CA GLY A 114 14.91 16.79 2.80
C GLY A 114 14.37 16.91 1.39
N LEU A 115 13.32 16.13 1.09
CA LEU A 115 12.63 16.13 -0.19
C LEU A 115 11.21 16.65 -0.03
N SER A 116 10.80 17.59 -0.91
CA SER A 116 9.43 18.13 -0.90
C SER A 116 8.39 17.05 -1.16
N ILE A 117 7.27 17.12 -0.44
CA ILE A 117 6.12 16.24 -0.69
C ILE A 117 5.38 16.61 -1.98
N HIS A 118 5.50 17.85 -2.45
CA HIS A 118 4.94 18.33 -3.71
C HIS A 118 6.02 18.30 -4.80
N ARG A 119 5.97 17.26 -5.61
CA ARG A 119 6.86 17.05 -6.75
C ARG A 119 6.05 16.78 -8.02
N PRO A 120 6.53 17.21 -9.18
CA PRO A 120 5.94 16.82 -10.44
C PRO A 120 6.15 15.32 -10.70
N ALA A 121 5.31 14.74 -11.54
CA ALA A 121 5.57 13.42 -12.10
C ALA A 121 6.89 13.41 -12.88
N PRO A 122 7.55 12.25 -13.04
CA PRO A 122 8.74 12.12 -13.89
C PRO A 122 8.44 12.59 -15.31
N ARG A 123 9.44 13.18 -15.97
CA ARG A 123 9.30 13.61 -17.35
C ARG A 123 9.22 12.41 -18.28
N PHE A 124 8.55 12.57 -19.42
CA PHE A 124 8.37 11.49 -20.38
C PHE A 124 9.69 10.82 -20.78
N GLU A 125 10.75 11.59 -20.95
CA GLU A 125 12.10 11.12 -21.28
C GLU A 125 12.77 10.28 -20.18
N ASP A 126 12.32 10.42 -18.93
CA ASP A 126 12.85 9.68 -17.78
C ASP A 126 12.10 8.35 -17.54
N LEU A 127 10.96 8.14 -18.22
CA LEU A 127 10.14 6.93 -18.04
C LEU A 127 10.79 5.71 -18.69
N SER A 128 10.67 4.56 -18.03
CA SER A 128 10.99 3.27 -18.64
C SER A 128 9.88 2.86 -19.61
N THR A 129 10.27 2.40 -20.79
CA THR A 129 9.35 1.88 -21.80
C THR A 129 9.17 0.36 -21.73
N SER A 130 9.94 -0.35 -20.88
CA SER A 130 9.82 -1.78 -20.71
C SER A 130 8.68 -2.15 -19.77
N SER A 131 7.86 -3.12 -20.19
CA SER A 131 6.86 -3.74 -19.32
C SER A 131 7.50 -4.98 -18.70
N GLU A 132 7.88 -4.87 -17.42
CA GLU A 132 8.47 -5.97 -16.65
C GLU A 132 7.45 -6.49 -15.63
N VAL A 133 7.48 -7.80 -15.40
CA VAL A 133 6.66 -8.45 -14.37
C VAL A 133 7.38 -8.36 -13.03
N LEU A 134 6.66 -7.96 -11.98
CA LEU A 134 7.13 -8.05 -10.61
C LEU A 134 6.65 -9.37 -10.02
N PHE A 135 7.50 -10.38 -10.00
CA PHE A 135 7.18 -11.66 -9.37
C PHE A 135 7.17 -11.53 -7.85
N THR A 136 6.05 -11.89 -7.26
CA THR A 136 5.81 -11.80 -5.81
C THR A 136 6.17 -13.08 -5.06
N GLY A 137 6.30 -14.20 -5.78
CA GLY A 137 6.46 -15.53 -5.20
C GLY A 137 5.18 -16.09 -4.57
N ILE A 138 4.04 -15.45 -4.84
CA ILE A 138 2.70 -15.88 -4.40
C ILE A 138 1.96 -16.42 -5.62
N LYS A 139 1.70 -17.73 -5.63
CA LYS A 139 1.16 -18.45 -6.79
C LYS A 139 -0.07 -17.81 -7.41
N VAL A 140 -1.06 -17.47 -6.59
CA VAL A 140 -2.33 -16.91 -7.10
C VAL A 140 -2.13 -15.53 -7.73
N ILE A 141 -1.27 -14.70 -7.17
CA ILE A 141 -0.96 -13.38 -7.73
C ILE A 141 -0.18 -13.54 -9.03
N ASP A 142 0.94 -14.23 -8.98
CA ASP A 142 1.85 -14.32 -10.12
C ASP A 142 1.22 -15.02 -11.32
N LEU A 143 0.32 -16.01 -11.10
CA LEU A 143 -0.35 -16.71 -12.18
C LEU A 143 -1.55 -15.95 -12.75
N ILE A 144 -2.44 -15.47 -11.87
CA ILE A 144 -3.79 -15.02 -12.25
C ILE A 144 -3.87 -13.51 -12.47
N GLU A 145 -3.12 -12.74 -11.68
CA GLU A 145 -3.13 -11.28 -11.68
C GLU A 145 -1.73 -10.68 -11.55
N PRO A 146 -0.79 -11.07 -12.40
CA PRO A 146 0.61 -10.67 -12.28
C PRO A 146 0.75 -9.15 -12.16
N TYR A 147 1.64 -8.70 -11.29
CA TYR A 147 1.89 -7.28 -11.07
C TYR A 147 2.91 -6.74 -12.07
N ALA A 148 2.59 -5.57 -12.63
CA ALA A 148 3.56 -4.84 -13.44
C ALA A 148 4.55 -4.10 -12.53
N LYS A 149 5.83 -4.17 -12.82
CA LYS A 149 6.84 -3.34 -12.18
C LYS A 149 6.59 -1.87 -12.52
N GLY A 150 6.49 -1.02 -11.51
CA GLY A 150 6.04 0.37 -11.69
C GLY A 150 4.54 0.53 -11.86
N GLY A 151 3.77 -0.54 -11.72
CA GLY A 151 2.32 -0.56 -11.80
C GLY A 151 1.63 -0.14 -10.51
N LYS A 152 0.31 0.05 -10.63
CA LYS A 152 -0.58 0.45 -9.55
C LYS A 152 -1.59 -0.66 -9.32
N ILE A 153 -1.54 -1.27 -8.15
CA ILE A 153 -2.37 -2.41 -7.76
C ILE A 153 -3.41 -1.95 -6.74
N GLY A 154 -4.67 -2.21 -7.02
CA GLY A 154 -5.76 -2.02 -6.06
C GLY A 154 -6.00 -3.29 -5.27
N LEU A 155 -5.94 -3.20 -3.93
CA LEU A 155 -6.23 -4.30 -3.03
C LEU A 155 -7.61 -4.11 -2.41
N PHE A 156 -8.54 -4.97 -2.78
CA PHE A 156 -9.93 -4.96 -2.33
C PHE A 156 -10.18 -6.09 -1.34
N GLY A 157 -10.98 -5.83 -0.34
CA GLY A 157 -11.40 -6.86 0.61
C GLY A 157 -11.98 -6.27 1.87
N GLY A 158 -12.93 -6.98 2.45
CA GLY A 158 -13.53 -6.63 3.74
C GLY A 158 -12.57 -6.83 4.91
N ALA A 159 -13.07 -6.61 6.12
CA ALA A 159 -12.31 -6.89 7.32
C ALA A 159 -12.13 -8.42 7.52
N GLY A 160 -10.96 -8.83 8.02
CA GLY A 160 -10.69 -10.21 8.43
C GLY A 160 -10.39 -11.18 7.28
N VAL A 161 -10.13 -10.72 6.07
CA VAL A 161 -9.78 -11.58 4.92
C VAL A 161 -8.27 -11.75 4.69
N GLY A 162 -7.44 -11.23 5.60
CA GLY A 162 -5.98 -11.38 5.54
C GLY A 162 -5.26 -10.29 4.74
N LYS A 163 -5.87 -9.10 4.56
CA LYS A 163 -5.25 -7.98 3.83
C LYS A 163 -3.88 -7.61 4.38
N THR A 164 -3.77 -7.37 5.68
CA THR A 164 -2.53 -6.98 6.35
C THR A 164 -1.46 -8.06 6.19
N VAL A 165 -1.82 -9.33 6.37
CA VAL A 165 -0.91 -10.47 6.22
C VAL A 165 -0.37 -10.58 4.79
N LEU A 166 -1.22 -10.32 3.79
CA LEU A 166 -0.79 -10.29 2.39
C LEU A 166 0.18 -9.14 2.13
N ILE A 167 -0.08 -7.94 2.66
CA ILE A 167 0.83 -6.78 2.55
C ILE A 167 2.18 -7.11 3.15
N GLN A 168 2.21 -7.69 4.34
CA GLN A 168 3.45 -8.08 5.02
C GLN A 168 4.23 -9.13 4.23
N GLU A 169 3.54 -10.13 3.67
CA GLU A 169 4.20 -11.15 2.85
C GLU A 169 4.78 -10.55 1.56
N LEU A 170 4.07 -9.62 0.92
CA LEU A 170 4.61 -8.90 -0.24
C LEU A 170 5.88 -8.11 0.13
N ILE A 171 5.88 -7.39 1.26
CA ILE A 171 7.06 -6.67 1.74
C ILE A 171 8.23 -7.64 1.97
N ASN A 172 7.97 -8.75 2.67
CA ASN A 172 8.98 -9.76 2.97
C ASN A 172 9.56 -10.39 1.68
N ASN A 173 8.70 -10.76 0.73
CA ASN A 173 9.11 -11.44 -0.49
C ASN A 173 9.89 -10.52 -1.43
N ILE A 174 9.47 -9.26 -1.59
CA ILE A 174 10.21 -8.28 -2.38
C ILE A 174 11.55 -7.92 -1.72
N ALA A 175 11.60 -7.83 -0.41
CA ALA A 175 12.85 -7.62 0.32
C ALA A 175 13.84 -8.76 0.11
N LYS A 176 13.37 -10.01 0.10
CA LYS A 176 14.20 -11.21 -0.11
C LYS A 176 14.56 -11.43 -1.58
N GLY A 177 13.59 -11.29 -2.49
CA GLY A 177 13.77 -11.59 -3.91
C GLY A 177 14.47 -10.50 -4.71
N HIS A 178 14.21 -9.24 -4.41
CA HIS A 178 14.68 -8.10 -5.21
C HIS A 178 15.58 -7.13 -4.44
N GLY A 179 15.82 -7.35 -3.14
CA GLY A 179 16.60 -6.44 -2.30
C GLY A 179 15.98 -5.05 -2.17
N GLY A 180 14.70 -4.91 -2.53
CA GLY A 180 13.95 -3.65 -2.56
C GLY A 180 13.59 -3.12 -1.18
N LEU A 181 13.22 -1.85 -1.14
CA LEU A 181 12.69 -1.16 0.02
C LEU A 181 11.17 -1.03 -0.12
N SER A 182 10.47 -1.08 0.99
CA SER A 182 9.05 -0.75 1.06
C SER A 182 8.82 0.54 1.84
N VAL A 183 7.89 1.35 1.36
CA VAL A 183 7.40 2.53 2.08
C VAL A 183 5.90 2.35 2.30
N PHE A 184 5.47 2.44 3.55
CA PHE A 184 4.08 2.29 3.94
C PHE A 184 3.50 3.64 4.36
N ALA A 185 2.44 4.09 3.70
CA ALA A 185 1.67 5.28 4.04
C ALA A 185 0.33 4.87 4.65
N GLY A 186 0.19 5.06 5.95
CA GLY A 186 -1.08 4.84 6.68
C GLY A 186 -1.96 6.08 6.61
N VAL A 187 -3.01 6.04 5.80
CA VAL A 187 -3.88 7.17 5.49
C VAL A 187 -5.23 7.02 6.17
N GLY A 188 -5.42 7.73 7.29
CA GLY A 188 -6.70 7.74 8.00
C GLY A 188 -7.10 6.40 8.62
N GLU A 189 -6.13 5.52 8.89
CA GLU A 189 -6.36 4.26 9.57
C GLU A 189 -6.36 4.40 11.10
N ARG A 190 -6.77 3.37 11.81
CA ARG A 190 -6.80 3.37 13.27
C ARG A 190 -5.39 3.31 13.83
N THR A 191 -5.10 4.13 14.84
CA THR A 191 -3.79 4.14 15.50
C THR A 191 -3.37 2.76 16.03
N ARG A 192 -4.34 1.97 16.52
CA ARG A 192 -4.07 0.61 16.98
C ARG A 192 -3.57 -0.30 15.84
N GLU A 193 -4.21 -0.24 14.68
CA GLU A 193 -3.83 -1.06 13.51
C GLU A 193 -2.43 -0.70 13.02
N GLY A 194 -2.07 0.60 13.04
CA GLY A 194 -0.71 1.04 12.73
C GLY A 194 0.33 0.53 13.73
N ASN A 195 -0.01 0.50 15.02
CA ASN A 195 0.88 -0.03 16.07
C ASN A 195 1.02 -1.56 15.98
N ASP A 196 -0.09 -2.26 15.71
CA ASP A 196 -0.08 -3.71 15.51
C ASP A 196 0.78 -4.07 14.29
N LEU A 197 0.65 -3.32 13.18
CA LEU A 197 1.47 -3.49 11.98
C LEU A 197 2.97 -3.33 12.27
N LEU A 198 3.36 -2.29 13.02
CA LEU A 198 4.76 -2.10 13.42
C LEU A 198 5.29 -3.29 14.21
N ARG A 199 4.51 -3.76 15.20
CA ARG A 199 4.89 -4.91 16.03
C ARG A 199 5.08 -6.17 15.18
N GLU A 200 4.15 -6.45 14.29
CA GLU A 200 4.22 -7.60 13.38
C GLU A 200 5.42 -7.51 12.43
N MET A 201 5.78 -6.31 11.97
CA MET A 201 6.97 -6.08 11.14
C MET A 201 8.29 -6.28 11.92
N LEU A 202 8.30 -5.98 13.21
CA LEU A 202 9.42 -6.29 14.11
C LEU A 202 9.54 -7.80 14.32
N GLU A 203 8.43 -8.47 14.64
CA GLU A 203 8.38 -9.93 14.86
C GLU A 203 8.78 -10.73 13.61
N SER A 204 8.41 -10.25 12.42
CA SER A 204 8.80 -10.88 11.14
C SER A 204 10.23 -10.54 10.69
N GLY A 205 10.94 -9.66 11.40
CA GLY A 205 12.30 -9.24 11.07
C GLY A 205 12.42 -8.34 9.84
N ILE A 206 11.32 -7.79 9.35
CA ILE A 206 11.29 -6.78 8.28
C ILE A 206 11.88 -5.47 8.79
N ILE A 207 11.51 -5.10 10.03
CA ILE A 207 12.14 -4.01 10.78
C ILE A 207 13.09 -4.63 11.81
N LYS A 208 14.28 -4.06 11.90
CA LYS A 208 15.34 -4.55 12.76
C LYS A 208 15.69 -3.52 13.82
N TYR A 209 15.19 -3.73 15.03
CA TYR A 209 15.53 -2.92 16.22
C TYR A 209 16.62 -3.57 17.08
N GLY A 210 17.11 -4.76 16.68
CA GLY A 210 18.16 -5.49 17.38
C GLY A 210 17.64 -6.48 18.41
N GLU A 211 18.47 -7.47 18.77
CA GLU A 211 18.08 -8.58 19.65
C GLU A 211 17.71 -8.12 21.07
N GLU A 212 18.42 -7.15 21.62
CA GLU A 212 18.14 -6.64 22.98
C GLU A 212 16.77 -5.97 23.09
N PHE A 213 16.37 -5.22 22.04
CA PHE A 213 15.03 -4.63 21.97
C PHE A 213 13.96 -5.71 21.82
N MET A 214 14.17 -6.68 20.93
CA MET A 214 13.23 -7.80 20.71
C MET A 214 13.01 -8.60 21.99
N HIS A 215 14.06 -8.91 22.71
CA HIS A 215 13.94 -9.58 24.01
C HIS A 215 13.16 -8.75 25.05
N SER A 216 13.33 -7.43 25.06
CA SER A 216 12.52 -6.53 25.91
C SER A 216 11.04 -6.58 25.52
N MET A 217 10.74 -6.57 24.21
CA MET A 217 9.39 -6.60 23.68
C MET A 217 8.67 -7.92 24.00
N GLU A 218 9.34 -9.07 23.86
CA GLU A 218 8.82 -10.40 24.23
C GLU A 218 8.45 -10.49 25.73
N ASN A 219 9.19 -9.79 26.60
CA ASN A 219 8.90 -9.71 28.03
C ASN A 219 7.87 -8.62 28.40
N GLY A 220 7.14 -8.08 27.41
CA GLY A 220 6.10 -7.08 27.59
C GLY A 220 6.62 -5.64 27.83
N GLY A 221 7.92 -5.38 27.60
CA GLY A 221 8.52 -4.05 27.63
C GLY A 221 8.55 -3.38 26.26
N TRP A 222 8.82 -2.08 26.26
CA TRP A 222 9.07 -1.27 25.04
C TRP A 222 10.20 -0.29 25.34
N ASP A 223 11.42 -0.82 25.43
CA ASP A 223 12.59 -0.06 25.85
C ASP A 223 13.41 0.43 24.67
N LEU A 224 13.12 1.65 24.22
CA LEU A 224 13.78 2.27 23.06
C LEU A 224 15.28 2.50 23.26
N SER A 225 15.79 2.48 24.50
CA SER A 225 17.23 2.62 24.76
C SER A 225 18.05 1.42 24.28
N LYS A 226 17.37 0.29 24.02
CA LYS A 226 17.97 -0.97 23.54
C LYS A 226 17.97 -1.14 22.02
N VAL A 227 17.47 -0.12 21.30
CA VAL A 227 17.42 -0.19 19.83
C VAL A 227 18.84 -0.07 19.26
N ASP A 228 19.19 -1.01 18.39
CA ASP A 228 20.43 -0.98 17.61
C ASP A 228 20.28 -0.03 16.43
N MET A 229 20.60 1.25 16.63
CA MET A 229 20.49 2.29 15.61
C MET A 229 21.30 2.00 14.32
N PRO A 230 22.55 1.51 14.39
CA PRO A 230 23.26 1.06 13.21
C PRO A 230 22.61 -0.10 12.47
N GLY A 231 22.18 -1.13 13.20
CA GLY A 231 21.52 -2.32 12.65
C GLY A 231 20.15 -2.02 12.02
N MET A 232 19.50 -0.95 12.47
CA MET A 232 18.21 -0.53 11.94
C MET A 232 18.25 -0.17 10.44
N ARG A 233 19.40 0.24 9.90
CA ARG A 233 19.61 0.49 8.46
C ARG A 233 19.45 -0.77 7.59
N GLU A 234 19.46 -1.94 8.18
CA GLU A 234 19.17 -3.21 7.49
C GLU A 234 17.67 -3.48 7.36
N SER A 235 16.82 -2.67 7.99
CA SER A 235 15.37 -2.76 7.86
C SER A 235 14.95 -2.59 6.40
N LYS A 236 13.81 -3.19 6.05
CA LYS A 236 13.31 -3.22 4.66
C LYS A 236 12.06 -2.38 4.46
N ALA A 237 11.61 -1.68 5.49
CA ALA A 237 10.43 -0.82 5.42
C ALA A 237 10.63 0.51 6.16
N THR A 238 9.89 1.52 5.72
CA THR A 238 9.76 2.84 6.35
C THR A 238 8.28 3.18 6.42
N PHE A 239 7.84 3.86 7.49
CA PHE A 239 6.42 4.16 7.71
C PHE A 239 6.18 5.67 7.80
N VAL A 240 5.07 6.09 7.21
CA VAL A 240 4.54 7.44 7.36
C VAL A 240 3.07 7.34 7.74
N PHE A 241 2.67 7.86 8.89
CA PHE A 241 1.32 7.77 9.40
C PHE A 241 0.62 9.13 9.45
N GLY A 242 -0.61 9.17 8.93
CA GLY A 242 -1.60 10.23 9.14
C GLY A 242 -2.89 9.55 9.58
N GLN A 243 -3.03 9.37 10.89
CA GLN A 243 -4.05 8.51 11.50
C GLN A 243 -5.46 9.11 11.43
N MET A 244 -6.48 8.31 11.75
CA MET A 244 -7.89 8.69 11.69
C MET A 244 -8.24 9.89 12.59
N ASN A 245 -7.55 10.06 13.70
CA ASN A 245 -7.74 11.17 14.65
C ASN A 245 -7.05 12.47 14.24
N GLU A 246 -6.19 12.44 13.21
CA GLU A 246 -5.52 13.62 12.70
C GLU A 246 -6.43 14.46 11.81
N PRO A 247 -6.18 15.78 11.68
CA PRO A 247 -7.02 16.66 10.87
C PRO A 247 -6.94 16.28 9.38
N PRO A 248 -7.93 16.70 8.59
CA PRO A 248 -8.00 16.34 7.17
C PRO A 248 -6.79 16.85 6.36
N GLY A 249 -6.12 17.94 6.79
CA GLY A 249 -4.88 18.38 6.15
C GLY A 249 -3.79 17.33 6.19
N ALA A 250 -3.55 16.72 7.34
CA ALA A 250 -2.59 15.62 7.51
C ALA A 250 -2.97 14.40 6.67
N ARG A 251 -4.22 13.96 6.76
CA ARG A 251 -4.70 12.78 6.01
C ARG A 251 -4.66 12.97 4.50
N ALA A 252 -4.81 14.21 4.01
CA ALA A 252 -4.72 14.54 2.59
C ALA A 252 -3.26 14.63 2.08
N ARG A 253 -2.25 14.62 2.95
CA ARG A 253 -0.84 14.79 2.57
C ARG A 253 0.04 13.60 2.89
N VAL A 254 -0.34 12.76 3.85
CA VAL A 254 0.51 11.65 4.31
C VAL A 254 0.91 10.68 3.18
N ALA A 255 0.02 10.41 2.22
CA ALA A 255 0.37 9.60 1.05
C ALA A 255 1.46 10.26 0.19
N LEU A 256 1.42 11.59 0.04
CA LEU A 256 2.45 12.35 -0.68
C LEU A 256 3.77 12.35 0.09
N SER A 257 3.70 12.39 1.43
CA SER A 257 4.87 12.32 2.30
C SER A 257 5.59 10.98 2.13
N GLY A 258 4.86 9.86 2.20
CA GLY A 258 5.40 8.53 1.95
C GLY A 258 5.96 8.38 0.53
N LEU A 259 5.22 8.87 -0.46
CA LEU A 259 5.64 8.82 -1.86
C LEU A 259 6.96 9.55 -2.11
N SER A 260 7.21 10.67 -1.43
CA SER A 260 8.47 11.41 -1.57
C SER A 260 9.67 10.63 -1.07
N ILE A 261 9.53 9.86 0.01
CA ILE A 261 10.57 8.93 0.47
C ILE A 261 10.80 7.83 -0.58
N ALA A 262 9.72 7.26 -1.13
CA ALA A 262 9.83 6.24 -2.18
C ALA A 262 10.54 6.77 -3.44
N GLU A 263 10.22 7.99 -3.86
CA GLU A 263 10.86 8.64 -5.01
C GLU A 263 12.35 8.88 -4.82
N TYR A 264 12.79 9.22 -3.61
CA TYR A 264 14.22 9.36 -3.32
C TYR A 264 14.98 8.07 -3.63
N PHE A 265 14.44 6.91 -3.24
CA PHE A 265 15.08 5.62 -3.50
C PHE A 265 14.95 5.17 -4.95
N ARG A 266 13.82 5.46 -5.62
CA ARG A 266 13.65 5.20 -7.05
C ARG A 266 14.64 5.98 -7.89
N ASP A 267 14.81 7.26 -7.60
CA ASP A 267 15.61 8.17 -8.42
C ASP A 267 17.12 8.07 -8.12
N GLY A 268 17.49 7.44 -6.99
CA GLY A 268 18.85 7.35 -6.50
C GLY A 268 19.39 8.67 -5.95
N ALA A 269 20.42 8.60 -5.12
CA ALA A 269 21.13 9.77 -4.59
C ALA A 269 22.32 10.09 -5.50
N GLY A 270 22.23 11.20 -6.24
CA GLY A 270 23.36 11.67 -7.08
C GLY A 270 23.69 10.72 -8.23
N SER A 271 24.84 10.06 -8.15
CA SER A 271 25.33 9.09 -9.16
C SER A 271 24.87 7.66 -8.91
N ASP A 272 24.18 7.40 -7.80
CA ASP A 272 23.73 6.06 -7.43
C ASP A 272 22.60 5.59 -8.35
N GLN A 273 22.62 4.29 -8.67
CA GLN A 273 21.52 3.66 -9.37
C GLN A 273 20.31 3.63 -8.46
N GLY A 274 19.14 3.93 -9.00
CA GLY A 274 17.88 3.88 -8.25
C GLY A 274 17.52 2.43 -7.89
N LYS A 275 16.53 2.31 -7.01
CA LYS A 275 16.03 1.02 -6.50
C LYS A 275 14.59 0.77 -6.94
N ASP A 276 14.22 -0.50 -6.89
CA ASP A 276 12.82 -0.88 -6.97
C ASP A 276 12.18 -0.75 -5.59
N VAL A 277 11.12 0.03 -5.52
CA VAL A 277 10.43 0.37 -4.28
C VAL A 277 8.99 -0.11 -4.34
N LEU A 278 8.53 -0.79 -3.29
CA LEU A 278 7.11 -1.00 -3.06
C LEU A 278 6.54 0.15 -2.24
N PHE A 279 5.45 0.70 -2.71
CA PHE A 279 4.74 1.78 -2.04
C PHE A 279 3.34 1.32 -1.64
N PHE A 280 3.10 1.17 -0.34
CA PHE A 280 1.81 0.78 0.21
C PHE A 280 1.03 2.02 0.65
N VAL A 281 -0.26 2.07 0.30
CA VAL A 281 -1.20 3.11 0.74
C VAL A 281 -2.41 2.43 1.37
N ASP A 282 -2.58 2.61 2.65
CA ASP A 282 -3.75 2.11 3.37
C ASP A 282 -4.39 3.25 4.17
N ASN A 283 -5.48 3.80 3.74
CA ASN A 283 -6.38 3.50 2.64
C ASN A 283 -6.47 4.67 1.64
N ILE A 284 -6.39 4.42 0.34
CA ILE A 284 -6.41 5.49 -0.68
C ILE A 284 -7.74 6.26 -0.68
N PHE A 285 -8.87 5.64 -0.31
CA PHE A 285 -10.14 6.31 -0.17
C PHE A 285 -10.08 7.45 0.87
N ARG A 286 -9.32 7.29 1.95
CA ARG A 286 -9.18 8.31 2.99
C ARG A 286 -8.45 9.55 2.51
N PHE A 287 -7.54 9.39 1.54
CA PHE A 287 -6.89 10.51 0.87
C PHE A 287 -7.93 11.39 0.16
N THR A 288 -8.84 10.80 -0.60
CA THR A 288 -9.91 11.54 -1.30
C THR A 288 -10.94 12.13 -0.34
N GLN A 289 -11.31 11.38 0.69
CA GLN A 289 -12.24 11.83 1.72
C GLN A 289 -11.72 13.06 2.47
N ALA A 290 -10.45 13.07 2.86
CA ALA A 290 -9.83 14.23 3.52
C ALA A 290 -9.87 15.49 2.66
N GLY A 291 -9.66 15.35 1.35
CA GLY A 291 -9.83 16.44 0.39
C GLY A 291 -11.26 16.99 0.36
N SER A 292 -12.27 16.11 0.42
CA SER A 292 -13.69 16.54 0.43
C SER A 292 -14.07 17.28 1.71
N GLU A 293 -13.54 16.87 2.86
CA GLU A 293 -13.80 17.48 4.16
C GLU A 293 -13.38 18.97 4.22
N VAL A 294 -12.28 19.33 3.56
CA VAL A 294 -11.80 20.72 3.56
C VAL A 294 -12.26 21.53 2.35
N SER A 295 -12.76 20.90 1.30
CA SER A 295 -13.04 21.56 0.01
C SER A 295 -13.99 22.75 0.14
N ALA A 296 -15.10 22.58 0.86
CA ALA A 296 -16.06 23.66 1.09
C ALA A 296 -15.46 24.81 1.92
N LEU A 297 -14.63 24.48 2.92
CA LEU A 297 -13.94 25.48 3.75
C LEU A 297 -12.90 26.27 2.96
N LEU A 298 -12.34 25.67 1.92
CA LEU A 298 -11.43 26.34 0.98
C LEU A 298 -12.19 27.20 -0.05
N GLY A 299 -13.53 27.24 -0.01
CA GLY A 299 -14.36 28.02 -0.91
C GLY A 299 -14.59 27.36 -2.27
N ARG A 300 -14.41 26.06 -2.39
CA ARG A 300 -14.68 25.30 -3.63
C ARG A 300 -16.13 24.81 -3.63
N MET A 301 -16.80 24.92 -4.77
CA MET A 301 -18.14 24.36 -4.94
C MET A 301 -18.05 22.83 -5.00
N PRO A 302 -18.88 22.09 -4.24
CA PRO A 302 -18.86 20.62 -4.30
C PRO A 302 -19.30 20.10 -5.67
N SER A 303 -18.69 19.01 -6.10
CA SER A 303 -19.10 18.24 -7.28
C SER A 303 -20.12 17.15 -6.92
N ALA A 304 -20.29 16.16 -7.79
CA ALA A 304 -21.20 15.05 -7.55
C ALA A 304 -20.94 14.36 -6.20
N VAL A 305 -22.02 14.00 -5.50
CA VAL A 305 -21.99 13.30 -4.20
C VAL A 305 -21.24 14.07 -3.09
N GLY A 306 -20.96 15.37 -3.29
CA GLY A 306 -20.28 16.21 -2.30
C GLY A 306 -18.76 16.17 -2.32
N TYR A 307 -18.14 15.49 -3.30
CA TYR A 307 -16.70 15.49 -3.46
C TYR A 307 -16.14 16.82 -3.96
N GLN A 308 -14.84 17.04 -3.75
CA GLN A 308 -14.12 18.19 -4.29
C GLN A 308 -14.12 18.18 -5.83
N PRO A 309 -14.23 19.36 -6.48
CA PRO A 309 -14.16 19.43 -7.94
C PRO A 309 -12.76 19.04 -8.50
N THR A 310 -11.75 19.07 -7.65
CA THR A 310 -10.35 18.74 -7.97
C THR A 310 -10.02 17.25 -7.73
N LEU A 311 -10.99 16.39 -7.43
CA LEU A 311 -10.79 14.98 -7.09
C LEU A 311 -9.89 14.24 -8.11
N ALA A 312 -10.26 14.30 -9.39
CA ALA A 312 -9.51 13.62 -10.46
C ALA A 312 -8.09 14.20 -10.63
N THR A 313 -7.95 15.52 -10.49
CA THR A 313 -6.65 16.20 -10.63
C THR A 313 -5.73 15.85 -9.46
N GLU A 314 -6.24 15.85 -8.23
CA GLU A 314 -5.47 15.52 -7.03
C GLU A 314 -5.03 14.05 -7.05
N MET A 315 -5.94 13.14 -7.41
CA MET A 315 -5.64 11.72 -7.58
C MET A 315 -4.62 11.50 -8.70
N GLY A 316 -4.84 12.10 -9.87
CA GLY A 316 -3.93 11.99 -11.01
C GLY A 316 -2.53 12.50 -10.68
N ALA A 317 -2.42 13.66 -10.02
CA ALA A 317 -1.13 14.23 -9.63
C ALA A 317 -0.31 13.30 -8.72
N MET A 318 -0.96 12.55 -7.84
CA MET A 318 -0.30 11.53 -7.01
C MET A 318 0.02 10.27 -7.82
N GLN A 319 -0.95 9.75 -8.56
CA GLN A 319 -0.81 8.46 -9.26
C GLN A 319 0.23 8.50 -10.38
N GLU A 320 0.38 9.61 -11.09
CA GLU A 320 1.37 9.75 -12.16
C GLU A 320 2.83 9.82 -11.67
N ARG A 321 3.04 10.06 -10.38
CA ARG A 321 4.37 9.96 -9.75
C ARG A 321 4.80 8.50 -9.52
N ILE A 322 3.82 7.58 -9.45
CA ILE A 322 4.02 6.15 -9.22
C ILE A 322 4.26 5.47 -10.57
N THR A 323 5.53 5.23 -10.90
CA THR A 323 5.91 4.70 -12.21
C THR A 323 7.35 4.16 -12.19
N SER A 324 7.70 3.44 -13.25
CA SER A 324 9.09 3.05 -13.54
C SER A 324 9.82 4.16 -14.29
N THR A 325 11.04 4.42 -13.87
CA THR A 325 11.98 5.32 -14.56
C THR A 325 13.18 4.53 -15.08
N ASN A 326 14.05 5.19 -15.84
CA ASN A 326 15.30 4.60 -16.32
C ASN A 326 16.29 4.27 -15.17
N LYS A 327 16.00 4.72 -13.93
CA LYS A 327 16.84 4.50 -12.75
C LYS A 327 16.31 3.42 -11.82
N GLY A 328 15.01 3.37 -11.61
CA GLY A 328 14.35 2.46 -10.70
C GLY A 328 12.83 2.53 -10.85
N SER A 329 12.09 1.83 -10.00
CA SER A 329 10.64 1.76 -10.08
C SER A 329 9.96 1.99 -8.74
N ILE A 330 8.72 2.52 -8.79
CA ILE A 330 7.79 2.48 -7.67
C ILE A 330 6.59 1.66 -8.12
N THR A 331 6.37 0.53 -7.49
CA THR A 331 5.15 -0.27 -7.66
C THR A 331 4.27 -0.04 -6.44
N SER A 332 3.02 0.36 -6.63
CA SER A 332 2.13 0.62 -5.49
C SER A 332 1.08 -0.46 -5.29
N VAL A 333 0.85 -0.78 -4.02
CA VAL A 333 -0.29 -1.57 -3.58
C VAL A 333 -1.17 -0.67 -2.72
N GLN A 334 -2.37 -0.39 -3.20
CA GLN A 334 -3.28 0.58 -2.60
C GLN A 334 -4.52 -0.14 -2.09
N ALA A 335 -4.72 -0.13 -0.77
CA ALA A 335 -5.96 -0.62 -0.21
C ALA A 335 -7.10 0.33 -0.60
N VAL A 336 -8.13 -0.20 -1.20
CA VAL A 336 -9.29 0.56 -1.66
C VAL A 336 -10.51 0.17 -0.85
N TYR A 337 -11.12 1.15 -0.20
CA TYR A 337 -12.43 1.02 0.41
C TYR A 337 -13.50 1.51 -0.57
N VAL A 338 -14.53 0.71 -0.75
CA VAL A 338 -15.65 1.06 -1.61
C VAL A 338 -16.87 1.35 -0.72
N PRO A 339 -17.30 2.62 -0.59
CA PRO A 339 -18.45 2.97 0.23
C PRO A 339 -19.72 2.24 -0.23
N ALA A 340 -20.40 1.58 0.70
CA ALA A 340 -21.64 0.83 0.45
C ALA A 340 -21.54 -0.20 -0.71
N ASP A 341 -20.34 -0.68 -1.01
CA ASP A 341 -20.04 -1.57 -2.15
C ASP A 341 -20.45 -0.97 -3.52
N ASP A 342 -20.57 0.36 -3.60
CA ASP A 342 -20.92 1.08 -4.83
C ASP A 342 -19.67 1.49 -5.62
N LEU A 343 -19.35 0.70 -6.64
CA LEU A 343 -18.23 0.96 -7.55
C LEU A 343 -18.43 2.20 -8.43
N THR A 344 -19.63 2.77 -8.47
CA THR A 344 -19.95 3.98 -9.24
C THR A 344 -19.70 5.26 -8.47
N ASP A 345 -19.40 5.15 -7.16
CA ASP A 345 -19.01 6.31 -6.35
C ASP A 345 -17.77 6.99 -6.97
N PRO A 346 -17.72 8.33 -7.07
CA PRO A 346 -16.64 9.05 -7.75
C PRO A 346 -15.23 8.76 -7.23
N ALA A 347 -15.05 8.50 -5.94
CA ALA A 347 -13.73 8.25 -5.37
C ALA A 347 -13.14 6.90 -5.81
N PRO A 348 -13.81 5.75 -5.60
CA PRO A 348 -13.32 4.48 -6.14
C PRO A 348 -13.26 4.51 -7.67
N ALA A 349 -14.26 5.05 -8.38
CA ALA A 349 -14.25 5.12 -9.84
C ALA A 349 -13.01 5.85 -10.39
N THR A 350 -12.63 6.97 -9.77
CA THR A 350 -11.42 7.71 -10.15
C THR A 350 -10.16 6.90 -9.85
N THR A 351 -10.12 6.19 -8.71
CA THR A 351 -8.98 5.33 -8.37
C THR A 351 -8.83 4.19 -9.36
N PHE A 352 -9.93 3.50 -9.72
CA PHE A 352 -9.93 2.40 -10.68
C PHE A 352 -9.35 2.76 -12.05
N ALA A 353 -9.57 4.00 -12.50
CA ALA A 353 -9.04 4.46 -13.79
C ALA A 353 -7.51 4.41 -13.86
N HIS A 354 -6.83 4.49 -12.72
CA HIS A 354 -5.36 4.47 -12.63
C HIS A 354 -4.77 3.07 -12.39
N LEU A 355 -5.58 2.08 -11.98
CA LEU A 355 -5.07 0.77 -11.59
C LEU A 355 -4.66 -0.08 -12.81
N ASP A 356 -3.54 -0.78 -12.67
CA ASP A 356 -3.03 -1.75 -13.64
C ASP A 356 -3.43 -3.19 -13.29
N ALA A 357 -3.61 -3.47 -12.01
CA ALA A 357 -4.10 -4.75 -11.52
C ALA A 357 -5.05 -4.55 -10.32
N THR A 358 -5.90 -5.53 -10.11
CA THR A 358 -6.89 -5.54 -9.03
C THR A 358 -6.87 -6.87 -8.33
N THR A 359 -6.46 -6.88 -7.06
CA THR A 359 -6.48 -8.04 -6.18
C THR A 359 -7.74 -7.99 -5.31
N VAL A 360 -8.62 -8.95 -5.47
CA VAL A 360 -9.86 -9.05 -4.69
C VAL A 360 -9.75 -10.17 -3.66
N LEU A 361 -9.80 -9.80 -2.37
CA LEU A 361 -9.84 -10.75 -1.27
C LEU A 361 -11.29 -11.08 -0.91
N SER A 362 -11.64 -12.36 -0.95
CA SER A 362 -12.99 -12.87 -0.77
C SER A 362 -13.18 -13.53 0.59
N ARG A 363 -14.22 -13.10 1.33
CA ARG A 363 -14.60 -13.75 2.59
C ARG A 363 -15.02 -15.20 2.37
N LYS A 364 -15.70 -15.49 1.27
CA LYS A 364 -16.12 -16.87 0.94
C LYS A 364 -14.94 -17.81 0.78
N ILE A 365 -13.84 -17.34 0.20
CA ILE A 365 -12.61 -18.12 0.04
C ILE A 365 -11.89 -18.27 1.39
N ALA A 366 -11.86 -17.23 2.21
CA ALA A 366 -11.32 -17.30 3.56
C ALA A 366 -12.06 -18.30 4.46
N GLU A 367 -13.40 -18.37 4.35
CA GLU A 367 -14.24 -19.34 5.07
C GLU A 367 -13.96 -20.79 4.67
N LEU A 368 -13.42 -21.04 3.48
CA LEU A 368 -12.95 -22.34 3.03
C LEU A 368 -11.56 -22.72 3.56
N GLY A 369 -10.92 -21.83 4.32
CA GLY A 369 -9.54 -22.01 4.82
C GLY A 369 -8.48 -21.91 3.74
N ILE A 370 -8.76 -21.21 2.65
CA ILE A 370 -7.84 -20.96 1.53
C ILE A 370 -7.20 -19.60 1.72
N TYR A 371 -5.88 -19.58 1.93
CA TYR A 371 -5.09 -18.36 2.13
C TYR A 371 -3.83 -18.36 1.22
N PRO A 372 -3.51 -17.19 0.57
CA PRO A 372 -4.27 -15.94 0.60
C PRO A 372 -5.67 -16.10 0.01
N ALA A 373 -6.64 -15.38 0.59
CA ALA A 373 -8.04 -15.48 0.18
C ALA A 373 -8.36 -14.68 -1.09
N VAL A 374 -7.47 -14.70 -2.06
CA VAL A 374 -7.61 -14.01 -3.35
C VAL A 374 -8.65 -14.72 -4.20
N ASP A 375 -9.61 -13.96 -4.72
CA ASP A 375 -10.59 -14.47 -5.69
C ASP A 375 -9.98 -14.46 -7.09
N PRO A 376 -9.68 -15.62 -7.69
CA PRO A 376 -9.03 -15.71 -8.99
C PRO A 376 -9.90 -15.30 -10.16
N LEU A 377 -11.23 -15.25 -9.99
CA LEU A 377 -12.19 -14.89 -11.03
C LEU A 377 -12.49 -13.39 -11.03
N ASP A 378 -12.49 -12.76 -9.84
CA ASP A 378 -12.78 -11.34 -9.69
C ASP A 378 -11.50 -10.47 -9.74
N SER A 379 -10.31 -11.10 -9.61
CA SER A 379 -9.02 -10.42 -9.71
C SER A 379 -8.54 -10.33 -11.16
N THR A 380 -7.93 -9.19 -11.51
CA THR A 380 -7.55 -8.90 -12.90
C THR A 380 -6.20 -8.20 -12.99
N SER A 381 -5.51 -8.36 -14.14
CA SER A 381 -4.29 -7.62 -14.46
C SER A 381 -4.24 -7.27 -15.95
N ARG A 382 -3.81 -6.05 -16.24
CA ARG A 382 -3.64 -5.56 -17.64
C ARG A 382 -2.48 -6.25 -18.36
N ILE A 383 -1.48 -6.73 -17.63
CA ILE A 383 -0.32 -7.41 -18.22
C ILE A 383 -0.54 -8.91 -18.44
N LEU A 384 -1.71 -9.46 -18.07
CA LEU A 384 -2.05 -10.86 -18.33
C LEU A 384 -2.36 -11.04 -19.83
N THR A 385 -1.32 -11.00 -20.65
CA THR A 385 -1.36 -11.14 -22.11
C THR A 385 -0.20 -12.01 -22.59
N PRO A 386 -0.38 -12.78 -23.70
CA PRO A 386 0.69 -13.63 -24.23
C PRO A 386 1.95 -12.86 -24.62
N GLN A 387 1.79 -11.60 -25.07
CA GLN A 387 2.89 -10.76 -25.51
C GLN A 387 3.85 -10.38 -24.39
N ILE A 388 3.36 -10.28 -23.16
CA ILE A 388 4.18 -9.89 -21.98
C ILE A 388 4.65 -11.13 -21.22
N LEU A 389 3.75 -12.09 -20.99
CA LEU A 389 4.00 -13.23 -20.12
C LEU A 389 4.51 -14.48 -20.86
N GLY A 390 4.30 -14.55 -22.18
CA GLY A 390 4.47 -15.76 -22.97
C GLY A 390 3.23 -16.67 -22.96
N ASP A 391 3.16 -17.56 -23.97
CA ASP A 391 1.99 -18.40 -24.18
C ASP A 391 1.76 -19.39 -23.04
N ASP A 392 2.81 -20.04 -22.53
CA ASP A 392 2.71 -21.05 -21.46
C ASP A 392 2.05 -20.50 -20.18
N HIS A 393 2.45 -19.30 -19.76
CA HIS A 393 1.88 -18.65 -18.59
C HIS A 393 0.43 -18.23 -18.83
N TYR A 394 0.19 -17.59 -19.96
CA TYR A 394 -1.15 -17.10 -20.32
C TYR A 394 -2.14 -18.26 -20.45
N ASP A 395 -1.79 -19.32 -21.16
CA ASP A 395 -2.65 -20.49 -21.37
C ASP A 395 -2.94 -21.20 -20.06
N CYS A 396 -1.95 -21.37 -19.20
CA CYS A 396 -2.14 -21.94 -17.86
C CYS A 396 -3.14 -21.10 -17.03
N ALA A 397 -2.97 -19.78 -17.02
CA ALA A 397 -3.88 -18.88 -16.30
C ALA A 397 -5.32 -18.95 -16.83
N GLN A 398 -5.50 -19.01 -18.16
CA GLN A 398 -6.83 -19.16 -18.77
C GLN A 398 -7.48 -20.49 -18.40
N ARG A 399 -6.74 -21.59 -18.50
CA ARG A 399 -7.22 -22.93 -18.13
C ARG A 399 -7.66 -23.01 -16.66
N VAL A 400 -6.89 -22.38 -15.75
CA VAL A 400 -7.26 -22.26 -14.32
C VAL A 400 -8.56 -21.48 -14.17
N LYS A 401 -8.69 -20.32 -14.82
CA LYS A 401 -9.93 -19.53 -14.77
C LYS A 401 -11.12 -20.28 -15.34
N GLU A 402 -10.97 -20.98 -16.46
CA GLU A 402 -12.04 -21.76 -17.09
C GLU A 402 -12.57 -22.86 -16.18
N ILE A 403 -11.68 -23.66 -15.58
CA ILE A 403 -12.10 -24.74 -14.69
C ILE A 403 -12.78 -24.22 -13.42
N LEU A 404 -12.30 -23.12 -12.85
CA LEU A 404 -12.92 -22.48 -11.69
C LEU A 404 -14.26 -21.83 -12.04
N GLN A 405 -14.38 -21.23 -13.21
CA GLN A 405 -15.63 -20.64 -13.69
C GLN A 405 -16.69 -21.72 -13.94
N LYS A 406 -16.30 -22.84 -14.55
CA LYS A 406 -17.18 -24.03 -14.70
C LYS A 406 -17.62 -24.55 -13.33
N TYR A 407 -16.71 -24.65 -12.39
CA TYR A 407 -17.06 -25.07 -11.02
C TYR A 407 -18.04 -24.12 -10.35
N LYS A 408 -17.84 -22.81 -10.47
CA LYS A 408 -18.75 -21.77 -9.92
C LYS A 408 -20.17 -21.94 -10.49
N GLN A 409 -20.31 -22.23 -11.78
CA GLN A 409 -21.61 -22.50 -12.43
C GLN A 409 -22.27 -23.78 -11.93
N LEU A 410 -21.48 -24.82 -11.64
CA LEU A 410 -22.00 -26.09 -11.13
C LEU A 410 -22.34 -26.06 -9.64
N GLN A 411 -21.81 -25.09 -8.86
CA GLN A 411 -22.07 -25.02 -7.42
C GLN A 411 -23.55 -24.91 -7.07
N ASP A 412 -24.33 -24.15 -7.83
CA ASP A 412 -25.77 -23.98 -7.61
C ASP A 412 -26.51 -25.30 -7.87
N ILE A 413 -26.10 -26.06 -8.90
CA ILE A 413 -26.66 -27.36 -9.22
C ILE A 413 -26.33 -28.37 -8.11
N ILE A 414 -25.05 -28.36 -7.65
CA ILE A 414 -24.60 -29.24 -6.56
C ILE A 414 -25.37 -28.97 -5.26
N ALA A 415 -25.61 -27.68 -4.96
CA ALA A 415 -26.32 -27.27 -3.74
C ALA A 415 -27.80 -27.70 -3.73
N ILE A 416 -28.45 -27.78 -4.91
CA ILE A 416 -29.88 -28.11 -5.03
C ILE A 416 -30.08 -29.62 -5.24
N LEU A 417 -29.32 -30.21 -6.14
CA LEU A 417 -29.53 -31.60 -6.62
C LEU A 417 -28.52 -32.59 -6.06
N GLY A 418 -27.40 -32.14 -5.55
CA GLY A 418 -26.29 -32.98 -5.10
C GLY A 418 -25.29 -33.32 -6.21
N MET A 419 -24.16 -33.89 -5.81
CA MET A 419 -23.06 -34.29 -6.73
C MET A 419 -23.46 -35.44 -7.65
N GLU A 420 -24.38 -36.32 -7.20
CA GLU A 420 -24.74 -37.54 -7.93
C GLU A 420 -25.45 -37.25 -9.25
N GLU A 421 -26.14 -36.11 -9.34
CA GLU A 421 -26.88 -35.72 -10.55
C GLU A 421 -25.97 -35.09 -11.65
N LEU A 422 -24.70 -34.89 -11.37
CA LEU A 422 -23.75 -34.39 -12.37
C LEU A 422 -23.32 -35.50 -13.32
N SER A 423 -23.03 -35.11 -14.57
CA SER A 423 -22.37 -35.99 -15.51
C SER A 423 -20.99 -36.42 -15.00
N GLU A 424 -20.47 -37.55 -15.44
CA GLU A 424 -19.12 -38.00 -15.04
C GLU A 424 -18.03 -37.00 -15.44
N GLU A 425 -18.19 -36.31 -16.57
CA GLU A 425 -17.30 -35.24 -17.00
C GLU A 425 -17.35 -34.05 -16.05
N ASP A 426 -18.55 -33.67 -15.58
CA ASP A 426 -18.70 -32.54 -14.64
C ASP A 426 -18.19 -32.90 -13.25
N LYS A 427 -18.41 -34.15 -12.78
CA LYS A 427 -17.81 -34.66 -11.53
C LYS A 427 -16.30 -34.57 -11.57
N LEU A 428 -15.67 -34.96 -12.67
CA LEU A 428 -14.23 -34.86 -12.85
C LEU A 428 -13.77 -33.41 -12.88
N SER A 429 -14.50 -32.55 -13.60
CA SER A 429 -14.20 -31.09 -13.63
C SER A 429 -14.28 -30.46 -12.23
N VAL A 430 -15.31 -30.80 -11.44
CA VAL A 430 -15.47 -30.35 -10.05
C VAL A 430 -14.30 -30.83 -9.16
N SER A 431 -13.94 -32.11 -9.30
CA SER A 431 -12.84 -32.69 -8.52
C SER A 431 -11.52 -32.00 -8.79
N ARG A 432 -11.19 -31.75 -10.06
CA ARG A 432 -9.97 -31.01 -10.45
C ARG A 432 -10.04 -29.54 -10.03
N ALA A 433 -11.19 -28.88 -10.21
CA ALA A 433 -11.39 -27.49 -9.78
C ALA A 433 -11.16 -27.30 -8.26
N ARG A 434 -11.61 -28.24 -7.44
CA ARG A 434 -11.36 -28.21 -5.99
C ARG A 434 -9.88 -28.35 -5.65
N ARG A 435 -9.15 -29.23 -6.36
CA ARG A 435 -7.68 -29.32 -6.20
C ARG A 435 -6.98 -28.04 -6.62
N VAL A 436 -7.37 -27.46 -7.77
CA VAL A 436 -6.87 -26.18 -8.26
C VAL A 436 -7.11 -25.09 -7.21
N GLN A 437 -8.33 -24.99 -6.68
CA GLN A 437 -8.69 -23.98 -5.67
C GLN A 437 -7.85 -24.14 -4.39
N ARG A 438 -7.64 -25.35 -3.91
CA ARG A 438 -6.78 -25.59 -2.75
C ARG A 438 -5.31 -25.34 -3.04
N PHE A 439 -4.81 -25.64 -4.24
CA PHE A 439 -3.43 -25.41 -4.62
C PHE A 439 -3.12 -23.93 -4.86
N LEU A 440 -4.11 -23.06 -5.05
CA LEU A 440 -3.94 -21.61 -5.01
C LEU A 440 -3.52 -21.10 -3.63
N SER A 441 -3.80 -21.85 -2.56
CA SER A 441 -3.32 -21.53 -1.22
C SER A 441 -1.83 -21.76 -1.08
N GLN A 442 -1.21 -21.01 -0.16
CA GLN A 442 0.24 -21.04 0.07
C GLN A 442 0.56 -20.64 1.50
N PRO A 443 1.49 -21.30 2.19
CA PRO A 443 1.95 -20.87 3.50
C PRO A 443 2.84 -19.64 3.36
N PHE A 444 2.60 -18.65 4.20
CA PHE A 444 3.35 -17.39 4.22
C PHE A 444 4.41 -17.38 5.30
N HIS A 445 5.55 -16.74 5.03
CA HIS A 445 6.63 -16.58 6.01
C HIS A 445 6.17 -15.77 7.22
N VAL A 446 5.42 -14.70 7.00
CA VAL A 446 4.93 -13.84 8.08
C VAL A 446 3.85 -14.51 8.95
N ALA A 447 3.29 -15.62 8.49
CA ALA A 447 2.29 -16.38 9.21
C ALA A 447 2.82 -17.65 9.89
N GLU A 448 4.12 -17.94 9.79
CA GLU A 448 4.73 -19.17 10.34
C GLU A 448 4.44 -19.38 11.83
N GLN A 449 4.55 -18.31 12.62
CA GLN A 449 4.32 -18.37 14.07
C GLN A 449 2.86 -18.68 14.43
N PHE A 450 1.89 -18.39 13.56
CA PHE A 450 0.47 -18.65 13.80
C PHE A 450 0.02 -19.98 13.24
N THR A 451 0.57 -20.37 12.11
CA THR A 451 0.15 -21.58 11.37
C THR A 451 0.99 -22.80 11.69
N GLY A 452 2.22 -22.61 12.19
CA GLY A 452 3.21 -23.66 12.36
C GLY A 452 3.73 -24.24 11.04
N LEU A 453 3.36 -23.65 9.90
CA LEU A 453 3.82 -24.06 8.58
C LEU A 453 4.93 -23.14 8.11
N LYS A 454 6.02 -23.72 7.60
CA LYS A 454 7.11 -22.94 7.02
C LYS A 454 6.64 -22.24 5.75
N GLY A 455 6.85 -20.93 5.67
CA GLY A 455 6.53 -20.13 4.49
C GLY A 455 7.38 -20.52 3.29
N VAL A 456 6.80 -20.42 2.11
CA VAL A 456 7.45 -20.80 0.85
C VAL A 456 7.23 -19.71 -0.19
N LEU A 457 8.30 -19.28 -0.83
CA LEU A 457 8.28 -18.45 -2.03
C LEU A 457 8.31 -19.38 -3.24
N VAL A 458 7.36 -19.27 -4.16
CA VAL A 458 7.21 -20.20 -5.28
C VAL A 458 7.56 -19.49 -6.59
N ASP A 459 8.45 -20.12 -7.38
CA ASP A 459 8.77 -19.63 -8.72
C ASP A 459 7.58 -19.81 -9.68
N ILE A 460 7.42 -18.90 -10.64
CA ILE A 460 6.32 -18.95 -11.61
C ILE A 460 6.36 -20.25 -12.47
N LYS A 461 7.55 -20.79 -12.76
CA LYS A 461 7.66 -22.02 -13.53
C LYS A 461 7.13 -23.23 -12.77
N ASP A 462 7.39 -23.30 -11.46
CA ASP A 462 6.87 -24.35 -10.59
C ASP A 462 5.37 -24.19 -10.42
N THR A 463 4.88 -22.95 -10.36
CA THR A 463 3.45 -22.63 -10.34
C THR A 463 2.76 -23.14 -11.60
N ILE A 464 3.24 -22.78 -12.79
CA ILE A 464 2.67 -23.20 -14.08
C ILE A 464 2.69 -24.73 -14.21
N LYS A 465 3.82 -25.37 -13.88
CA LYS A 465 3.97 -26.82 -13.88
C LYS A 465 2.92 -27.48 -13.00
N GLY A 466 2.77 -27.02 -11.76
CA GLY A 466 1.85 -27.61 -10.80
C GLY A 466 0.40 -27.53 -11.24
N PHE A 467 -0.06 -26.36 -11.70
CA PHE A 467 -1.43 -26.21 -12.18
C PHE A 467 -1.72 -27.02 -13.43
N ASN A 468 -0.80 -27.10 -14.38
CA ASN A 468 -0.96 -27.92 -15.57
C ASN A 468 -1.10 -29.42 -15.20
N MET A 469 -0.27 -29.96 -14.32
CA MET A 469 -0.38 -31.36 -13.87
C MET A 469 -1.73 -31.66 -13.22
N ILE A 470 -2.30 -30.73 -12.45
CA ILE A 470 -3.62 -30.90 -11.84
C ILE A 470 -4.72 -30.90 -12.91
N ILE A 471 -4.68 -29.96 -13.85
CA ILE A 471 -5.71 -29.79 -14.89
C ILE A 471 -5.65 -30.95 -15.89
N ASP A 472 -4.45 -31.41 -16.26
CA ASP A 472 -4.25 -32.53 -17.18
C ASP A 472 -4.66 -33.89 -16.56
N GLY A 473 -4.85 -33.91 -15.23
CA GLY A 473 -5.38 -35.11 -14.53
C GLY A 473 -4.32 -36.08 -14.06
N GLU A 474 -3.05 -35.73 -14.14
CA GLU A 474 -1.97 -36.61 -13.67
C GLU A 474 -2.09 -36.93 -12.16
N LEU A 475 -2.74 -36.05 -11.42
CA LEU A 475 -2.88 -36.09 -9.95
C LEU A 475 -4.30 -36.40 -9.47
N ASP A 476 -5.18 -36.92 -10.35
CA ASP A 476 -6.58 -37.25 -10.01
C ASP A 476 -6.71 -38.32 -8.92
N HIS A 477 -5.67 -39.10 -8.72
CA HIS A 477 -5.62 -40.16 -7.69
C HIS A 477 -5.32 -39.63 -6.29
N LEU A 478 -4.83 -38.40 -6.15
CA LEU A 478 -4.48 -37.82 -4.86
C LEU A 478 -5.70 -37.14 -4.18
N PRO A 479 -5.82 -37.21 -2.84
CA PRO A 479 -6.91 -36.54 -2.14
C PRO A 479 -6.81 -35.01 -2.22
N GLU A 480 -7.96 -34.31 -2.25
CA GLU A 480 -8.00 -32.83 -2.32
C GLU A 480 -7.22 -32.14 -1.21
N ALA A 481 -7.25 -32.71 0.01
CA ALA A 481 -6.59 -32.13 1.17
C ALA A 481 -5.07 -32.00 1.01
N ALA A 482 -4.48 -32.84 0.16
CA ALA A 482 -3.03 -32.82 -0.11
C ALA A 482 -2.54 -31.53 -0.76
N PHE A 483 -3.43 -30.80 -1.44
CA PHE A 483 -3.09 -29.57 -2.17
C PHE A 483 -3.22 -28.28 -1.34
N ASN A 484 -3.76 -28.39 -0.11
CA ASN A 484 -4.01 -27.21 0.71
C ASN A 484 -2.74 -26.72 1.40
N LEU A 485 -2.48 -25.39 1.33
CA LEU A 485 -1.32 -24.72 1.93
C LEU A 485 0.01 -25.41 1.57
N LYS A 486 0.22 -25.65 0.28
CA LYS A 486 1.45 -26.21 -0.27
C LYS A 486 2.21 -25.16 -1.07
N GLY A 487 3.53 -25.27 -1.11
CA GLY A 487 4.39 -24.48 -1.96
C GLY A 487 4.35 -24.97 -3.39
N THR A 488 5.21 -25.94 -3.69
CA THR A 488 5.30 -26.55 -5.02
C THR A 488 4.38 -27.75 -5.17
N ILE A 489 4.27 -28.28 -6.39
CA ILE A 489 3.45 -29.45 -6.66
C ILE A 489 4.06 -30.71 -6.04
N GLU A 490 5.39 -30.76 -5.90
CA GLU A 490 6.11 -31.85 -5.25
C GLU A 490 5.69 -31.99 -3.78
N ASP A 491 5.50 -30.86 -3.07
CA ASP A 491 5.02 -30.87 -1.67
C ASP A 491 3.60 -31.45 -1.57
N ALA A 492 2.75 -31.19 -2.58
CA ALA A 492 1.41 -31.74 -2.64
C ALA A 492 1.40 -33.24 -2.96
N ILE A 493 2.27 -33.69 -3.84
CA ILE A 493 2.44 -35.13 -4.18
C ILE A 493 2.91 -35.91 -2.96
N GLU A 494 3.98 -35.46 -2.29
CA GLU A 494 4.49 -36.11 -1.08
C GLU A 494 3.41 -36.19 0.01
N ALA A 495 2.67 -35.11 0.25
CA ALA A 495 1.59 -35.10 1.21
C ALA A 495 0.45 -36.07 0.83
N GLY A 496 0.11 -36.13 -0.45
CA GLY A 496 -0.94 -37.00 -0.97
C GLY A 496 -0.58 -38.48 -0.86
N GLU A 497 0.65 -38.86 -1.23
CA GLU A 497 1.17 -40.22 -1.09
C GLU A 497 1.21 -40.65 0.37
N LYS A 498 1.63 -39.78 1.27
CA LYS A 498 1.60 -40.05 2.71
C LYS A 498 0.17 -40.29 3.22
N MET A 499 -0.79 -39.47 2.83
CA MET A 499 -2.20 -39.63 3.21
C MET A 499 -2.78 -40.98 2.71
N LEU A 500 -2.40 -41.37 1.48
CA LEU A 500 -2.83 -42.66 0.92
C LEU A 500 -2.18 -43.87 1.59
N ALA A 501 -0.95 -43.70 2.09
CA ALA A 501 -0.26 -44.77 2.83
C ALA A 501 -0.77 -44.95 4.26
N GLU A 502 -1.37 -43.89 4.85
CA GLU A 502 -1.96 -43.91 6.19
C GLU A 502 -3.43 -44.31 6.21
N ALA A 503 -4.13 -44.32 5.05
CA ALA A 503 -5.56 -44.66 4.87
C ALA A 503 -5.74 -46.15 4.60
#